data_b0ccae8f73e219f3d07bd9c606fde097
#
_entry.id   b0ccae8f73e219f3d07bd9c606fde097
#
_cell.length_a   1.000
_cell.length_b   1.000
_cell.length_c   1.000
_cell.angle_alpha   90.00
_cell.angle_beta   90.00
_cell.angle_gamma   90.00
#
_symmetry.space_group_name_H-M   'P 1'
#
loop_
_entity.id
_entity.type
_entity.pdbx_description
1 polymer ?
#
loop_
_entity_poly.entity_id
_entity_poly.type
_entity_poly.pdbx_seq_one_letter_code
_entity_poly.pdbx_strand_id
1 'polypeptide(L)' 'IDSEPSRLLRKSLSNLPNSERDAILFYHYDDLTLKETGKILGVTESRVSQLVQVAIRRLRYDLKHYDL' A
#
# COMPACT_ATOMS: atom_id res chain seq x y z
N ILE A 1 -11.22 -1.72 -17.60
CA ILE A 1 -11.52 -3.14 -17.70
C ILE A 1 -11.02 -3.86 -16.47
N ASP A 2 -11.89 -4.64 -15.89
CA ASP A 2 -11.51 -5.45 -14.72
C ASP A 2 -10.77 -6.68 -15.20
N SER A 3 -9.46 -6.63 -15.11
CA SER A 3 -8.67 -7.82 -15.34
C SER A 3 -8.44 -8.52 -14.02
N GLU A 4 -8.06 -9.77 -14.09
CA GLU A 4 -7.74 -10.56 -12.90
C GLU A 4 -6.68 -9.89 -12.02
N PRO A 5 -5.55 -9.41 -12.60
CA PRO A 5 -4.53 -8.74 -11.79
C PRO A 5 -5.03 -7.49 -11.07
N SER A 6 -5.89 -6.69 -11.72
CA SER A 6 -6.43 -5.49 -11.09
C SER A 6 -7.34 -5.83 -9.92
N ARG A 7 -8.15 -6.86 -10.07
CA ARG A 7 -9.05 -7.31 -9.02
C ARG A 7 -8.27 -7.84 -7.83
N LEU A 8 -7.23 -8.62 -8.10
CA LEU A 8 -6.35 -9.14 -7.06
C LEU A 8 -5.69 -8.03 -6.29
N LEU A 9 -5.18 -7.04 -7.00
CA LEU A 9 -4.50 -5.93 -6.36
C LEU A 9 -5.45 -5.16 -5.44
N ARG A 10 -6.66 -4.88 -5.89
CA ARG A 10 -7.64 -4.19 -5.06
C ARG A 10 -8.01 -5.00 -3.82
N LYS A 11 -8.18 -6.31 -3.98
CA LYS A 11 -8.48 -7.17 -2.85
C LYS A 11 -7.33 -7.19 -1.84
N SER A 12 -6.10 -7.32 -2.34
CA SER A 12 -4.93 -7.33 -1.47
C SER A 12 -4.78 -6.01 -0.73
N LEU A 13 -5.03 -4.89 -1.41
CA LEU A 13 -5.00 -3.58 -0.77
C LEU A 13 -6.04 -3.48 0.34
N SER A 14 -7.25 -3.99 0.09
CA SER A 14 -8.31 -3.92 1.10
C SER A 14 -8.01 -4.79 2.32
N ASN A 15 -7.15 -5.79 2.18
CA ASN A 15 -6.76 -6.67 3.28
C ASN A 15 -5.62 -6.11 4.13
N LEU A 16 -4.99 -5.01 3.70
CA LEU A 16 -3.92 -4.40 4.48
C LEU A 16 -4.50 -3.67 5.70
N PRO A 17 -3.74 -3.61 6.80
CA PRO A 17 -4.10 -2.69 7.89
C PRO A 17 -4.24 -1.27 7.36
N ASN A 18 -5.13 -0.49 7.99
CA ASN A 18 -5.45 0.85 7.49
C ASN A 18 -4.22 1.73 7.29
N SER A 19 -3.29 1.74 8.25
CA SER A 19 -2.13 2.59 8.14
C SER A 19 -1.22 2.22 6.99
N GLU A 20 -1.06 0.92 6.74
CA GLU A 20 -0.24 0.44 5.62
C GLU A 20 -0.89 0.76 4.29
N ARG A 21 -2.20 0.53 4.20
CA ARG A 21 -2.94 0.83 2.98
C ARG A 21 -2.91 2.32 2.66
N ASP A 22 -3.18 3.15 3.65
CA ASP A 22 -3.20 4.59 3.45
C ASP A 22 -1.82 5.10 3.03
N ALA A 23 -0.76 4.60 3.66
CA ALA A 23 0.60 5.01 3.32
C ALA A 23 0.94 4.69 1.87
N ILE A 24 0.62 3.48 1.44
CA ILE A 24 0.96 3.08 0.07
C ILE A 24 0.09 3.80 -0.95
N LEU A 25 -1.17 4.05 -0.64
CA LEU A 25 -2.06 4.78 -1.55
C LEU A 25 -1.60 6.23 -1.73
N PHE A 26 -1.29 6.92 -0.64
CA PHE A 26 -0.83 8.30 -0.73
C PHE A 26 0.53 8.41 -1.42
N TYR A 27 1.45 7.53 -1.05
CA TYR A 27 2.81 7.64 -1.55
C TYR A 27 2.96 7.14 -2.99
N HIS A 28 2.41 5.95 -3.30
CA HIS A 28 2.60 5.34 -4.61
C HIS A 28 1.53 5.71 -5.63
N TYR A 29 0.29 5.83 -5.22
CA TYR A 29 -0.79 6.12 -6.17
C TYR A 29 -1.03 7.61 -6.35
N ASP A 30 -0.98 8.37 -5.27
CA ASP A 30 -1.23 9.80 -5.32
C ASP A 30 0.06 10.62 -5.52
N ASP A 31 1.20 9.95 -5.59
CA ASP A 31 2.50 10.58 -5.82
C ASP A 31 2.87 11.63 -4.77
N LEU A 32 2.40 11.47 -3.55
CA LEU A 32 2.78 12.37 -2.47
C LEU A 32 4.19 12.02 -1.97
N THR A 33 4.87 13.02 -1.45
CA THR A 33 6.18 12.79 -0.85
C THR A 33 6.02 12.09 0.50
N LEU A 34 7.12 11.54 1.03
CA LEU A 34 7.12 10.99 2.38
C LEU A 34 6.68 12.03 3.40
N LYS A 35 7.14 13.26 3.21
CA LYS A 35 6.80 14.36 4.11
C LYS A 35 5.30 14.66 4.07
N GLU A 36 4.74 14.78 2.88
CA GLU A 36 3.31 15.05 2.71
C GLU A 36 2.47 13.92 3.28
N THR A 37 2.85 12.67 2.98
CA THR A 37 2.14 11.51 3.49
C THR A 37 2.20 11.45 5.01
N GLY A 38 3.37 11.74 5.57
CA GLY A 38 3.53 11.77 7.03
C GLY A 38 2.64 12.80 7.68
N LYS A 39 2.52 13.99 7.08
CA LYS A 39 1.64 15.03 7.59
C LYS A 39 0.18 14.59 7.60
N ILE A 40 -0.27 13.98 6.51
CA ILE A 40 -1.65 13.51 6.42
C ILE A 40 -1.93 12.41 7.45
N LEU A 41 -1.00 11.47 7.60
CA LEU A 41 -1.19 10.35 8.51
C LEU A 41 -0.83 10.66 9.96
N GLY A 42 -0.17 11.81 10.19
CA GLY A 42 0.24 12.18 11.54
C GLY A 42 1.42 11.37 12.05
N VAL A 43 2.32 10.97 11.18
CA VAL A 43 3.50 10.16 11.52
C VAL A 43 4.75 10.75 10.87
N THR A 44 5.92 10.25 11.27
CA THR A 44 7.19 10.70 10.70
C THR A 44 7.39 10.14 9.30
N GLU A 45 8.32 10.76 8.55
CA GLU A 45 8.70 10.25 7.23
C GLU A 45 9.26 8.84 7.33
N SER A 46 10.08 8.57 8.35
CA SER A 46 10.62 7.23 8.57
C SER A 46 9.51 6.21 8.77
N ARG A 47 8.49 6.59 9.52
CA ARG A 47 7.37 5.69 9.76
C ARG A 47 6.60 5.43 8.45
N VAL A 48 6.40 6.46 7.63
CA VAL A 48 5.77 6.27 6.32
C VAL A 48 6.57 5.28 5.49
N SER A 49 7.89 5.45 5.44
CA SER A 49 8.76 4.55 4.69
C SER A 49 8.61 3.10 5.15
N GLN A 50 8.57 2.88 6.46
CA GLN A 50 8.37 1.55 7.03
C GLN A 50 7.01 0.97 6.65
N LEU A 51 5.96 1.78 6.74
CA LEU A 51 4.62 1.34 6.40
C LEU A 51 4.52 0.94 4.93
N VAL A 52 5.11 1.75 4.04
CA VAL A 52 5.11 1.47 2.61
C VAL A 52 5.87 0.17 2.32
N GLN A 53 7.02 -0.03 2.94
CA GLN A 53 7.80 -1.24 2.72
C GLN A 53 7.07 -2.49 3.17
N VAL A 54 6.42 -2.43 4.33
CA VAL A 54 5.63 -3.57 4.83
C VAL A 54 4.45 -3.83 3.91
N ALA A 55 3.77 -2.77 3.47
CA ALA A 55 2.64 -2.91 2.55
C ALA A 55 3.06 -3.58 1.25
N ILE A 56 4.18 -3.16 0.68
CA ILE A 56 4.69 -3.74 -0.55
C ILE A 56 5.01 -5.22 -0.36
N ARG A 57 5.62 -5.59 0.76
CA ARG A 57 5.94 -6.98 1.06
C ARG A 57 4.68 -7.83 1.13
N ARG A 58 3.65 -7.33 1.80
CA ARG A 58 2.38 -8.07 1.92
C ARG A 58 1.71 -8.22 0.57
N LEU A 59 1.72 -7.16 -0.23
CA LEU A 59 1.14 -7.21 -1.58
C LEU A 59 1.87 -8.21 -2.46
N ARG A 60 3.20 -8.20 -2.42
CA ARG A 60 4.00 -9.15 -3.19
C ARG A 60 3.71 -10.58 -2.78
N TYR A 61 3.58 -10.82 -1.48
CA TYR A 61 3.27 -12.15 -0.98
C TYR A 61 1.91 -12.60 -1.49
N ASP A 62 0.89 -11.76 -1.37
CA ASP A 62 -0.47 -12.10 -1.80
C ASP A 62 -0.52 -12.42 -3.28
N LEU A 63 0.08 -11.56 -4.11
CA LEU A 63 0.04 -11.74 -5.55
C LEU A 63 0.83 -12.97 -5.99
N LYS A 64 1.94 -13.24 -5.33
CA LYS A 64 2.78 -14.39 -5.65
C LYS A 64 2.12 -15.71 -5.26
N HIS A 65 1.37 -15.71 -4.17
CA HIS A 65 0.76 -16.92 -3.63
C HIS A 65 -0.71 -17.05 -3.99
N TYR A 66 -1.20 -16.21 -4.90
CA TYR A 66 -2.57 -16.31 -5.35
C TYR A 66 -2.73 -17.59 -6.16
N ASP A 67 -3.71 -18.39 -5.77
CA ASP A 67 -3.99 -19.65 -6.46
C ASP A 67 -5.24 -19.48 -7.31
N LEU A 68 -5.02 -19.50 -8.61
CA LEU A 68 -6.12 -19.43 -9.55
C LEU A 68 -6.74 -20.82 -9.72
#